data_dc2671cb1f337444d3419a7ddbf49fec
#
_entry.id   dc2671cb1f337444d3419a7ddbf49fec
#
_cell.length_a   1.000
_cell.length_b   1.000
_cell.length_c   1.000
_cell.angle_alpha   90.00
_cell.angle_beta   90.00
_cell.angle_gamma   90.00
#
_symmetry.space_group_name_H-M   'P 1'
#
loop_
_entity.id
_entity.type
_entity.pdbx_description
1 polymer ?
#
loop_
_entity_poly.entity_id
_entity_poly.type
_entity_poly.pdbx_seq_one_letter_code
_entity_poly.pdbx_strand_id
1 'polypeptide(L)'
;MALAVSGLHHVTIRVQDPDRARAFYEETLGLPFIEIPVDQAFVREWKGNPSEGTLLATQIGSTFLILAPPLEGTPDDDRFSERRIGVDHLAFGVDDPAVLEEVTAALEEASVPTAGIETDPVLGKPYVAFRDPDNVQWEFFLAS
;
A
#
# COMPACT_ATOMS: atom_id res chain seq x y z
N MET A 1 4.33 2.87 -32.40
CA MET A 1 3.93 1.49 -32.04
C MET A 1 3.38 1.47 -30.63
N ALA A 2 2.22 0.87 -30.46
CA ALA A 2 1.63 0.67 -29.14
C ALA A 2 2.00 -0.73 -28.62
N LEU A 3 2.56 -0.79 -27.42
CA LEU A 3 2.84 -2.07 -26.76
C LEU A 3 1.54 -2.63 -26.16
N ALA A 4 1.35 -3.93 -26.29
CA ALA A 4 0.22 -4.62 -25.66
C ALA A 4 0.52 -4.81 -24.17
N VAL A 5 -0.08 -3.97 -23.33
CA VAL A 5 0.07 -4.02 -21.87
C VAL A 5 -1.26 -4.45 -21.27
N SER A 6 -1.24 -5.47 -20.40
CA SER A 6 -2.46 -6.01 -19.78
C SER A 6 -2.81 -5.35 -18.43
N GLY A 7 -1.95 -4.47 -17.92
CA GLY A 7 -2.16 -3.77 -16.64
C GLY A 7 -0.86 -3.67 -15.84
N LEU A 8 -0.97 -3.27 -14.58
CA LEU A 8 0.15 -3.32 -13.65
C LEU A 8 0.27 -4.72 -13.07
N HIS A 9 1.43 -5.36 -13.23
CA HIS A 9 1.68 -6.68 -12.65
C HIS A 9 1.83 -6.59 -11.13
N HIS A 10 2.66 -5.67 -10.66
CA HIS A 10 2.86 -5.48 -9.23
C HIS A 10 3.33 -4.06 -8.92
N VAL A 11 3.13 -3.68 -7.67
CA VAL A 11 3.68 -2.48 -7.06
C VAL A 11 4.43 -2.92 -5.81
N THR A 12 5.69 -2.51 -5.68
CA THR A 12 6.48 -2.76 -4.48
C THR A 12 6.68 -1.44 -3.74
N ILE A 13 6.34 -1.40 -2.47
CA ILE A 13 6.59 -0.26 -1.60
C ILE A 13 7.58 -0.66 -0.50
N ARG A 14 8.48 0.28 -0.17
CA ARG A 14 9.36 0.14 0.99
C ARG A 14 8.63 0.56 2.24
N VAL A 15 8.84 -0.19 3.31
CA VAL A 15 8.26 0.08 4.63
C VAL A 15 9.37 0.05 5.66
N GLN A 16 9.32 0.93 6.66
CA GLN A 16 10.34 0.96 7.72
C GLN A 16 10.31 -0.31 8.57
N ASP A 17 9.11 -0.77 8.88
CA ASP A 17 8.90 -1.95 9.72
C ASP A 17 7.86 -2.87 9.03
N PRO A 18 8.30 -3.98 8.43
CA PRO A 18 7.40 -4.91 7.75
C PRO A 18 6.29 -5.47 8.65
N ASP A 19 6.57 -5.74 9.92
CA ASP A 19 5.54 -6.26 10.84
C ASP A 19 4.47 -5.21 11.14
N ARG A 20 4.88 -3.98 11.36
CA ARG A 20 3.95 -2.85 11.53
C ARG A 20 3.11 -2.60 10.27
N ALA A 21 3.74 -2.63 9.12
CA ALA A 21 3.05 -2.46 7.85
C ALA A 21 2.06 -3.60 7.61
N ARG A 22 2.47 -4.84 7.85
CA ARG A 22 1.59 -6.01 7.73
C ARG A 22 0.36 -5.87 8.62
N ALA A 23 0.55 -5.53 9.89
CA ALA A 23 -0.55 -5.32 10.83
C ALA A 23 -1.54 -4.28 10.31
N PHE A 24 -1.06 -3.16 9.77
CA PHE A 24 -1.92 -2.14 9.20
C PHE A 24 -2.72 -2.65 7.99
N TYR A 25 -2.05 -3.23 7.00
CA TYR A 25 -2.72 -3.68 5.78
C TYR A 25 -3.60 -4.90 6.01
N GLU A 26 -3.21 -5.81 6.88
CA GLU A 26 -3.94 -7.04 7.17
C GLU A 26 -5.07 -6.83 8.19
N GLU A 27 -4.76 -6.23 9.33
CA GLU A 27 -5.72 -6.10 10.42
C GLU A 27 -6.66 -4.91 10.22
N THR A 28 -6.17 -3.76 9.74
CA THR A 28 -7.00 -2.59 9.53
C THR A 28 -7.72 -2.62 8.19
N LEU A 29 -7.02 -2.94 7.11
CA LEU A 29 -7.61 -2.92 5.77
C LEU A 29 -8.16 -4.27 5.31
N GLY A 30 -7.89 -5.35 6.03
CA GLY A 30 -8.39 -6.68 5.69
C GLY A 30 -7.74 -7.32 4.47
N LEU A 31 -6.53 -6.88 4.08
CA LEU A 31 -5.80 -7.44 2.95
C LEU A 31 -4.89 -8.58 3.41
N PRO A 32 -5.16 -9.85 3.01
CA PRO A 32 -4.34 -10.97 3.47
C PRO A 32 -2.99 -11.00 2.77
N PHE A 33 -1.90 -11.08 3.55
CA PHE A 33 -0.54 -11.17 3.03
C PHE A 33 0.02 -12.58 3.15
N ILE A 34 0.84 -12.96 2.18
CA ILE A 34 1.65 -14.16 2.21
C ILE A 34 3.14 -13.77 2.25
N GLU A 35 3.97 -14.64 2.78
CA GLU A 35 5.41 -14.49 2.76
C GLU A 35 5.99 -15.11 1.50
N ILE A 36 6.85 -14.38 0.81
CA ILE A 36 7.57 -14.86 -0.38
C ILE A 36 9.05 -14.93 -0.02
N PRO A 37 9.63 -16.13 0.13
CA PRO A 37 11.07 -16.27 0.35
C PRO A 37 11.86 -15.72 -0.83
N VAL A 38 12.96 -15.03 -0.55
CA VAL A 38 13.88 -14.50 -1.55
C VAL A 38 15.31 -14.93 -1.24
N ASP A 39 16.16 -14.91 -2.24
CA ASP A 39 17.57 -15.29 -2.10
C ASP A 39 18.30 -14.34 -1.14
N GLN A 40 19.13 -14.89 -0.26
CA GLN A 40 19.91 -14.12 0.71
C GLN A 40 20.87 -13.12 0.03
N ALA A 41 21.40 -13.45 -1.12
CA ALA A 41 22.23 -12.53 -1.89
C ALA A 41 21.43 -11.32 -2.40
N PHE A 42 20.14 -11.50 -2.67
CA PHE A 42 19.23 -10.43 -3.07
C PHE A 42 18.91 -9.47 -1.93
N VAL A 43 18.79 -9.99 -0.70
CA VAL A 43 18.38 -9.18 0.46
C VAL A 43 19.54 -8.54 1.23
N ARG A 44 20.79 -8.83 0.88
CA ARG A 44 21.97 -8.35 1.60
C ARG A 44 22.07 -6.83 1.74
N GLU A 45 21.44 -6.09 0.84
CA GLU A 45 21.43 -4.63 0.86
C GLU A 45 20.26 -4.05 1.65
N TRP A 46 19.43 -4.91 2.25
CA TRP A 46 18.31 -4.44 3.05
C TRP A 46 18.78 -4.04 4.44
N LYS A 47 18.20 -2.96 4.93
CA LYS A 47 18.34 -2.52 6.30
C LYS A 47 17.42 -3.37 7.20
N GLY A 48 17.80 -3.51 8.47
CA GLY A 48 17.00 -4.22 9.46
C GLY A 48 17.28 -5.72 9.46
N ASN A 49 16.27 -6.54 9.59
CA ASN A 49 16.42 -8.00 9.65
C ASN A 49 16.08 -8.67 8.31
N PRO A 50 17.01 -8.69 7.36
CA PRO A 50 16.81 -9.43 6.13
C PRO A 50 17.03 -10.93 6.32
N SER A 51 17.28 -11.38 7.55
CA SER A 51 17.67 -12.76 7.86
C SER A 51 16.64 -13.79 7.43
N GLU A 52 15.39 -13.41 7.40
CA GLU A 52 14.31 -14.27 6.96
C GLU A 52 14.19 -14.30 5.44
N GLY A 53 14.75 -13.28 4.78
CA GLY A 53 14.77 -13.22 3.31
C GLY A 53 13.38 -13.29 2.70
N THR A 54 12.40 -12.61 3.30
CA THR A 54 11.01 -12.67 2.84
C THR A 54 10.48 -11.31 2.44
N LEU A 55 9.68 -11.30 1.38
CA LEU A 55 8.79 -10.21 1.01
C LEU A 55 7.38 -10.56 1.46
N LEU A 56 6.58 -9.56 1.74
CA LEU A 56 5.15 -9.72 1.99
C LEU A 56 4.39 -9.33 0.74
N ALA A 57 3.44 -10.15 0.31
CA ALA A 57 2.66 -9.88 -0.89
C ALA A 57 1.17 -10.19 -0.68
N THR A 58 0.32 -9.36 -1.27
CA THR A 58 -1.11 -9.61 -1.39
C THR A 58 -1.52 -9.45 -2.85
N GLN A 59 -2.49 -10.25 -3.29
CA GLN A 59 -3.04 -10.13 -4.62
C GLN A 59 -4.32 -9.29 -4.57
N ILE A 60 -4.37 -8.29 -5.43
CA ILE A 60 -5.50 -7.37 -5.58
C ILE A 60 -5.95 -7.45 -7.03
N GLY A 61 -7.02 -8.17 -7.30
CA GLY A 61 -7.39 -8.47 -8.69
C GLY A 61 -6.27 -9.20 -9.40
N SER A 62 -5.74 -8.63 -10.48
CA SER A 62 -4.59 -9.18 -11.23
C SER A 62 -3.25 -8.53 -10.86
N THR A 63 -3.24 -7.61 -9.90
CA THR A 63 -2.05 -6.87 -9.46
C THR A 63 -1.59 -7.38 -8.10
N PHE A 64 -0.27 -7.45 -7.88
CA PHE A 64 0.29 -7.74 -6.56
C PHE A 64 0.76 -6.46 -5.89
N LEU A 65 0.44 -6.30 -4.62
CA LEU A 65 1.07 -5.32 -3.75
C LEU A 65 2.13 -6.05 -2.90
N ILE A 66 3.36 -5.58 -2.99
CA ILE A 66 4.50 -6.17 -2.29
C ILE A 66 5.04 -5.15 -1.29
N LEU A 67 5.25 -5.59 -0.05
CA LEU A 67 5.92 -4.81 0.98
C LEU A 67 7.34 -5.32 1.12
N ALA A 68 8.31 -4.41 1.05
CA ALA A 68 9.72 -4.72 1.18
C ALA A 68 10.35 -3.89 2.30
N PRO A 69 11.34 -4.44 3.03
CA PRO A 69 12.05 -3.70 4.07
C PRO A 69 12.87 -2.55 3.46
N PRO A 70 13.31 -1.59 4.27
CA PRO A 70 14.12 -0.49 3.77
C PRO A 70 15.49 -0.99 3.29
N LEU A 71 16.07 -0.27 2.34
CA LEU A 71 17.42 -0.52 1.88
C LEU A 71 18.45 -0.04 2.90
N GLU A 72 19.64 -0.64 2.87
CA GLU A 72 20.77 -0.19 3.68
C GLU A 72 21.03 1.30 3.47
N GLY A 73 21.28 2.01 4.56
CA GLY A 73 21.49 3.47 4.54
C GLY A 73 20.23 4.32 4.59
N THR A 74 19.04 3.72 4.50
CA THR A 74 17.79 4.47 4.71
C THR A 74 17.74 4.97 6.15
N PRO A 75 17.52 6.29 6.39
CA PRO A 75 17.34 6.82 7.73
C PRO A 75 16.15 6.18 8.46
N ASP A 76 16.24 6.00 9.78
CA ASP A 76 15.19 5.39 10.58
C ASP A 76 13.90 6.21 10.63
N ASP A 77 14.01 7.51 10.41
CA ASP A 77 12.90 8.48 10.39
C ASP A 77 12.43 8.83 8.97
N ASP A 78 12.96 8.17 7.94
CA ASP A 78 12.53 8.43 6.58
C ASP A 78 11.07 8.03 6.39
N ARG A 79 10.35 8.91 5.68
CA ARG A 79 8.93 8.75 5.39
C ARG A 79 8.64 9.12 3.95
N PHE A 80 7.62 8.51 3.40
CA PHE A 80 7.13 8.91 2.08
C PHE A 80 6.67 10.37 2.08
N SER A 81 6.93 11.03 0.97
CA SER A 81 6.41 12.37 0.70
C SER A 81 6.07 12.51 -0.78
N GLU A 82 4.84 12.83 -1.08
CA GLU A 82 4.34 13.14 -2.42
C GLU A 82 4.90 14.45 -3.00
N ARG A 83 5.59 15.21 -2.18
CA ARG A 83 6.29 16.44 -2.64
C ARG A 83 7.51 16.13 -3.49
N ARG A 84 8.00 14.91 -3.44
CA ARG A 84 9.10 14.45 -4.29
C ARG A 84 8.57 14.05 -5.66
N ILE A 85 9.39 14.20 -6.69
CA ILE A 85 9.04 13.72 -8.03
C ILE A 85 8.91 12.20 -8.01
N GLY A 86 7.79 11.69 -8.50
CA GLY A 86 7.49 10.26 -8.53
C GLY A 86 6.02 9.99 -8.27
N VAL A 87 5.72 8.95 -7.54
CA VAL A 87 4.36 8.59 -7.16
C VAL A 87 3.80 9.62 -6.18
N ASP A 88 2.57 10.08 -6.44
CA ASP A 88 1.81 10.92 -5.51
C ASP A 88 1.03 10.04 -4.52
N HIS A 89 0.19 9.15 -5.03
CA HIS A 89 -0.63 8.24 -4.25
C HIS A 89 -1.03 7.02 -5.09
N LEU A 90 -1.62 6.05 -4.44
CA LEU A 90 -2.13 4.82 -5.04
C LEU A 90 -3.60 4.64 -4.65
N ALA A 91 -4.37 3.97 -5.49
CA ALA A 91 -5.78 3.73 -5.22
C ALA A 91 -6.14 2.26 -5.41
N PHE A 92 -6.91 1.72 -4.45
CA PHE A 92 -7.61 0.46 -4.60
C PHE A 92 -8.96 0.73 -5.26
N GLY A 93 -9.27 0.02 -6.33
CA GLY A 93 -10.59 0.09 -6.95
C GLY A 93 -11.58 -0.80 -6.19
N VAL A 94 -12.78 -0.28 -5.92
CA VAL A 94 -13.89 -1.05 -5.36
C VAL A 94 -15.13 -0.90 -6.25
N ASP A 95 -15.91 -1.95 -6.35
CA ASP A 95 -17.12 -1.95 -7.20
C ASP A 95 -18.40 -1.66 -6.39
N ASP A 96 -18.38 -1.93 -5.09
CA ASP A 96 -19.51 -1.72 -4.20
C ASP A 96 -19.27 -0.48 -3.32
N PRO A 97 -20.16 0.54 -3.36
CA PRO A 97 -20.06 1.70 -2.49
C PRO A 97 -20.04 1.37 -0.99
N ALA A 98 -20.64 0.26 -0.58
CA ALA A 98 -20.65 -0.17 0.82
C ALA A 98 -19.24 -0.40 1.36
N VAL A 99 -18.29 -0.80 0.51
CA VAL A 99 -16.89 -0.99 0.91
C VAL A 99 -16.27 0.32 1.39
N LEU A 100 -16.67 1.47 0.84
CA LEU A 100 -16.18 2.78 1.28
C LEU A 100 -16.63 3.10 2.71
N GLU A 101 -17.84 2.70 3.08
CA GLU A 101 -18.34 2.85 4.44
C GLU A 101 -17.61 1.91 5.41
N GLU A 102 -17.39 0.66 5.00
CA GLU A 102 -16.67 -0.33 5.80
C GLU A 102 -15.22 0.10 6.06
N VAL A 103 -14.50 0.57 5.04
CA VAL A 103 -13.14 1.04 5.21
C VAL A 103 -13.06 2.30 6.07
N THR A 104 -14.01 3.22 5.91
CA THR A 104 -14.07 4.42 6.75
C THR A 104 -14.21 4.03 8.23
N ALA A 105 -15.14 3.12 8.54
CA ALA A 105 -15.33 2.63 9.90
C ALA A 105 -14.06 1.92 10.45
N ALA A 106 -13.41 1.10 9.63
CA ALA A 106 -12.18 0.42 10.03
C ALA A 106 -11.02 1.39 10.33
N LEU A 107 -10.87 2.44 9.52
CA LEU A 107 -9.88 3.48 9.74
C LEU A 107 -10.16 4.26 11.02
N GLU A 108 -11.40 4.63 11.26
CA GLU A 108 -11.81 5.32 12.49
C GLU A 108 -11.57 4.47 13.74
N GLU A 109 -11.94 3.19 13.71
CA GLU A 109 -11.70 2.25 14.81
C GLU A 109 -10.19 2.10 15.10
N ALA A 110 -9.36 2.08 14.07
CA ALA A 110 -7.91 2.01 14.20
C ALA A 110 -7.25 3.36 14.50
N SER A 111 -8.02 4.43 14.68
CA SER A 111 -7.53 5.79 14.88
C SER A 111 -6.63 6.30 13.75
N VAL A 112 -6.89 5.86 12.53
CA VAL A 112 -6.19 6.35 11.33
C VAL A 112 -6.91 7.58 10.81
N PRO A 113 -6.23 8.73 10.66
CA PRO A 113 -6.87 9.94 10.16
C PRO A 113 -7.44 9.76 8.76
N THR A 114 -8.70 10.15 8.59
CA THR A 114 -9.39 10.18 7.30
C THR A 114 -10.49 11.25 7.33
N ALA A 115 -10.76 11.84 6.19
CA ALA A 115 -11.91 12.73 6.02
C ALA A 115 -13.22 11.96 5.71
N GLY A 116 -13.14 10.62 5.67
CA GLY A 116 -14.27 9.78 5.28
C GLY A 116 -14.50 9.78 3.78
N ILE A 117 -15.74 9.54 3.39
CA ILE A 117 -16.12 9.49 1.98
C ILE A 117 -16.20 10.90 1.41
N GLU A 118 -15.40 11.16 0.39
CA GLU A 118 -15.39 12.41 -0.37
C GLU A 118 -15.74 12.14 -1.84
N THR A 119 -16.00 13.19 -2.59
CA THR A 119 -16.24 13.10 -4.03
C THR A 119 -15.05 13.69 -4.79
N ASP A 120 -14.45 12.89 -5.66
CA ASP A 120 -13.36 13.36 -6.51
C ASP A 120 -13.86 14.46 -7.46
N PRO A 121 -13.23 15.64 -7.47
CA PRO A 121 -13.70 16.77 -8.26
C PRO A 121 -13.52 16.60 -9.77
N VAL A 122 -12.65 15.68 -10.20
CA VAL A 122 -12.37 15.45 -11.62
C VAL A 122 -13.27 14.36 -12.18
N LEU A 123 -13.37 13.24 -11.49
CA LEU A 123 -14.12 12.06 -11.95
C LEU A 123 -15.55 11.99 -11.42
N GLY A 124 -15.88 12.79 -10.39
CA GLY A 124 -17.21 12.78 -9.79
C GLY A 124 -17.54 11.48 -9.04
N LYS A 125 -16.54 10.72 -8.65
CA LYS A 125 -16.69 9.42 -7.99
C LYS A 125 -16.36 9.52 -6.50
N PRO A 126 -17.05 8.75 -5.64
CA PRO A 126 -16.72 8.69 -4.23
C PRO A 126 -15.42 7.93 -3.98
N TYR A 127 -14.67 8.39 -2.99
CA TYR A 127 -13.43 7.78 -2.55
C TYR A 127 -13.19 8.05 -1.06
N VAL A 128 -12.26 7.30 -0.47
CA VAL A 128 -11.77 7.49 0.90
C VAL A 128 -10.25 7.53 0.87
N ALA A 129 -9.66 8.60 1.35
CA ALA A 129 -8.21 8.75 1.43
C ALA A 129 -7.70 8.52 2.86
N PHE A 130 -6.50 7.94 2.96
CA PHE A 130 -5.81 7.70 4.21
C PHE A 130 -4.31 7.56 3.96
N ARG A 131 -3.52 7.46 5.04
CA ARG A 131 -2.08 7.22 4.94
C ARG A 131 -1.70 5.97 5.71
N ASP A 132 -0.75 5.22 5.16
CA ASP A 132 -0.18 4.08 5.85
C ASP A 132 0.81 4.53 6.95
N PRO A 133 1.39 3.59 7.75
CA PRO A 133 2.34 3.96 8.79
C PRO A 133 3.60 4.69 8.31
N ASP A 134 3.97 4.54 7.05
CA ASP A 134 5.13 5.20 6.44
C ASP A 134 4.75 6.46 5.65
N ASN A 135 3.53 6.95 5.84
CA ASN A 135 2.97 8.14 5.21
C ASN A 135 2.65 8.02 3.72
N VAL A 136 2.62 6.80 3.17
CA VAL A 136 2.15 6.60 1.80
C VAL A 136 0.65 6.88 1.74
N GLN A 137 0.25 7.76 0.83
CA GLN A 137 -1.15 8.07 0.63
C GLN A 137 -1.80 6.99 -0.24
N TRP A 138 -2.93 6.50 0.24
CA TRP A 138 -3.79 5.56 -0.43
C TRP A 138 -5.21 6.07 -0.52
N GLU A 139 -5.93 5.55 -1.49
CA GLU A 139 -7.37 5.75 -1.61
C GLU A 139 -8.07 4.41 -1.81
N PHE A 140 -9.30 4.31 -1.35
CA PHE A 140 -10.29 3.39 -1.89
C PHE A 140 -11.20 4.19 -2.80
N PHE A 141 -11.28 3.80 -4.06
CA PHE A 141 -11.93 4.58 -5.10
C PHE A 141 -13.01 3.74 -5.78
N LEU A 142 -14.23 4.28 -5.92
CA LEU A 142 -15.31 3.56 -6.60
C LEU A 142 -14.99 3.44 -8.09
N ALA A 143 -14.80 2.20 -8.54
CA ALA A 143 -14.39 1.91 -9.91
C ALA A 143 -15.58 1.81 -10.89
N SER A 144 -16.77 1.60 -10.37
CA SER A 144 -17.99 1.42 -11.18
C SER A 144 -18.70 2.74 -11.53
#